data_aab5943ea2ab873f3930c1a5c5a48a37
#
_entry.id   aab5943ea2ab873f3930c1a5c5a48a37
#
_cell.length_a   1.000
_cell.length_b   1.000
_cell.length_c   1.000
_cell.angle_alpha   90.00
_cell.angle_beta   90.00
_cell.angle_gamma   90.00
#
_symmetry.space_group_name_H-M   'P 1'
#
loop_
_entity.id
_entity.type
_entity.pdbx_description
1 polymer ?
#
loop_
_entity_poly.entity_id
_entity_poly.type
_entity_poly.pdbx_seq_one_letter_code
_entity_poly.pdbx_strand_id
1 'polypeptide(L)'
;MHVTDCRQSRRPPLTIVFAVLAITVLGAPLVAAQGPIPPNPIFGAVESYDAPDAATLAGVGWTRVQLRWAELQPNGPDDWNPFFFPDPVLDRELADGREVVGLLINTATWAVSEPIAPNGFATPPEGLYLPYDDPGNLWANFVRTVVTRYKGRIRHWIVWNEPDVQHGDDLGLVWAGSVEDYYQLLKVAYLTAKEVDPACQIHLTGTTYWWDHKYGREQWLKRFFDVVAADPAAPAHDYYFDAVTTHIYFKVHTIWDIIHFIKTSMNAHGIDKPIWLAETNAPPSNDPAAVPAEVSFDITQGEQAAFIIQASALALAAGAERIEVYKMVDKSSDSDTDPEPFGLVRQDSSYRPAFHAYQVAARYFRDVRRATRDVWGETAQVTLSEGSRTVTVLWNRVGEPRTVRLAAIAAQATLVEQSGETRTIAARNGTYTLALDPATAWDPHQGGHMIGGPPLVVVENGPVSARGTRRNPTATPTATPTDAPRVTATATPTATPTATDTPTPTATPTNTPTPTATATATPTATPTDTPTPTVTPTATATPTATPISTPTLLPPGTDALHPTGDALWAALGIGVVLAGLRIGLRQRQPPT
;
A
#
# COMPACT_ATOMS: atom_id res chain seq x y z
N MET A 1 7.81 -17.42 -105.41
CA MET A 1 7.85 -18.89 -105.41
C MET A 1 7.95 -19.30 -103.93
N HIS A 2 7.09 -20.22 -103.59
CA HIS A 2 6.90 -20.85 -102.27
C HIS A 2 6.25 -20.00 -101.20
N VAL A 3 4.95 -20.11 -101.10
CA VAL A 3 4.02 -19.84 -100.05
C VAL A 3 4.17 -20.97 -99.04
N THR A 4 4.39 -20.66 -97.71
CA THR A 4 4.27 -21.60 -96.61
C THR A 4 3.17 -21.14 -95.69
N ASP A 5 2.22 -22.02 -95.60
CA ASP A 5 0.95 -21.97 -94.89
C ASP A 5 1.17 -21.86 -93.34
N CYS A 6 0.55 -20.89 -92.67
CA CYS A 6 0.62 -20.66 -91.24
C CYS A 6 -0.72 -21.11 -90.62
N ARG A 7 -0.75 -22.35 -90.07
CA ARG A 7 -1.89 -22.89 -89.34
C ARG A 7 -2.03 -22.21 -88.01
N GLN A 8 -3.08 -21.46 -87.80
CA GLN A 8 -3.55 -20.94 -86.52
C GLN A 8 -4.10 -22.08 -85.68
N SER A 9 -3.41 -22.36 -84.53
CA SER A 9 -3.94 -23.23 -83.49
C SER A 9 -4.86 -22.42 -82.54
N ARG A 10 -6.15 -22.74 -82.55
CA ARG A 10 -7.15 -22.21 -81.65
C ARG A 10 -6.92 -22.82 -80.23
N ARG A 11 -6.58 -21.98 -79.22
CA ARG A 11 -6.64 -22.36 -77.85
C ARG A 11 -8.07 -22.17 -77.32
N PRO A 12 -8.59 -23.07 -76.41
CA PRO A 12 -9.89 -22.90 -75.78
C PRO A 12 -9.89 -21.77 -74.76
N PRO A 13 -11.01 -21.10 -74.46
CA PRO A 13 -11.07 -20.02 -73.47
C PRO A 13 -10.92 -20.56 -72.05
N LEU A 14 -10.01 -19.95 -71.31
CA LEU A 14 -9.79 -20.20 -69.88
C LEU A 14 -10.95 -19.55 -69.11
N THR A 15 -11.87 -20.36 -68.58
CA THR A 15 -12.93 -19.90 -67.68
C THR A 15 -12.33 -19.66 -66.29
N ILE A 16 -12.09 -18.39 -65.92
CA ILE A 16 -11.66 -18.00 -64.58
C ILE A 16 -12.89 -18.03 -63.68
N VAL A 17 -12.96 -19.05 -62.83
CA VAL A 17 -13.94 -19.12 -61.72
C VAL A 17 -13.41 -18.24 -60.58
N PHE A 18 -14.00 -17.08 -60.39
CA PHE A 18 -13.78 -16.29 -59.18
C PHE A 18 -14.48 -16.97 -58.00
N ALA A 19 -13.72 -17.68 -57.16
CA ALA A 19 -14.18 -18.10 -55.86
C ALA A 19 -14.17 -16.85 -54.95
N VAL A 20 -15.35 -16.27 -54.69
CA VAL A 20 -15.53 -15.23 -53.67
C VAL A 20 -15.41 -15.90 -52.31
N LEU A 21 -14.23 -15.79 -51.70
CA LEU A 21 -14.01 -16.18 -50.31
C LEU A 21 -14.71 -15.13 -49.42
N ALA A 22 -15.91 -15.44 -48.95
CA ALA A 22 -16.59 -14.63 -47.92
C ALA A 22 -15.81 -14.79 -46.63
N ILE A 23 -14.90 -13.85 -46.34
CA ILE A 23 -14.29 -13.71 -45.00
C ILE A 23 -15.40 -13.19 -44.10
N THR A 24 -16.05 -14.06 -43.34
CA THR A 24 -16.82 -13.69 -42.16
C THR A 24 -15.83 -13.16 -41.13
N VAL A 25 -15.64 -11.85 -41.12
CA VAL A 25 -15.04 -11.16 -39.96
C VAL A 25 -16.03 -11.35 -38.82
N LEU A 26 -15.77 -12.34 -37.98
CA LEU A 26 -16.38 -12.41 -36.64
C LEU A 26 -15.95 -11.12 -35.93
N GLY A 27 -16.84 -10.13 -35.93
CA GLY A 27 -16.66 -8.91 -35.18
C GLY A 27 -16.44 -9.31 -33.73
N ALA A 28 -15.22 -9.08 -33.21
CA ALA A 28 -15.01 -9.06 -31.80
C ALA A 28 -16.08 -8.13 -31.20
N PRO A 29 -16.76 -8.50 -30.12
CA PRO A 29 -17.71 -7.60 -29.47
C PRO A 29 -16.94 -6.32 -29.15
N LEU A 30 -17.39 -5.19 -29.69
CA LEU A 30 -16.95 -3.88 -29.23
C LEU A 30 -17.29 -3.84 -27.75
N VAL A 31 -16.27 -3.98 -26.91
CA VAL A 31 -16.37 -3.64 -25.50
C VAL A 31 -16.77 -2.16 -25.50
N ALA A 32 -18.02 -1.88 -25.17
CA ALA A 32 -18.49 -0.53 -25.04
C ALA A 32 -17.55 0.18 -24.09
N ALA A 33 -16.88 1.23 -24.54
CA ALA A 33 -15.99 2.02 -23.72
C ALA A 33 -16.78 2.43 -22.48
N GLN A 34 -16.47 1.83 -21.36
CA GLN A 34 -17.13 2.14 -20.10
C GLN A 34 -16.76 3.59 -19.80
N GLY A 35 -17.75 4.46 -19.56
CA GLY A 35 -17.54 5.87 -19.26
C GLY A 35 -16.59 6.09 -18.07
N PRO A 36 -16.12 7.32 -17.87
CA PRO A 36 -15.19 7.67 -16.78
C PRO A 36 -15.69 7.11 -15.45
N ILE A 37 -14.76 6.62 -14.63
CA ILE A 37 -15.06 6.15 -13.29
C ILE A 37 -15.04 7.40 -12.40
N PRO A 38 -16.14 7.77 -11.73
CA PRO A 38 -16.08 8.86 -10.76
C PRO A 38 -15.04 8.56 -9.68
N PRO A 39 -14.33 9.57 -9.14
CA PRO A 39 -13.38 9.36 -8.05
C PRO A 39 -14.00 8.51 -6.92
N ASN A 40 -13.28 7.48 -6.49
CA ASN A 40 -13.74 6.60 -5.40
C ASN A 40 -12.93 6.91 -4.14
N PRO A 41 -13.53 7.47 -3.08
CA PRO A 41 -12.80 7.89 -1.88
C PRO A 41 -12.13 6.74 -1.11
N ILE A 42 -12.48 5.48 -1.40
CA ILE A 42 -11.80 4.30 -0.84
C ILE A 42 -10.41 4.13 -1.47
N PHE A 43 -10.26 4.46 -2.76
CA PHE A 43 -9.08 4.11 -3.55
C PHE A 43 -8.19 5.30 -3.86
N GLY A 44 -6.94 5.22 -3.44
CA GLY A 44 -5.86 6.14 -3.77
C GLY A 44 -4.81 5.53 -4.68
N ALA A 45 -3.99 6.39 -5.25
CA ALA A 45 -2.75 6.01 -5.93
C ALA A 45 -1.67 7.03 -5.59
N VAL A 46 -0.52 6.55 -5.09
CA VAL A 46 0.61 7.42 -4.73
C VAL A 46 1.05 8.20 -5.96
N GLU A 47 1.25 9.51 -5.77
CA GLU A 47 1.73 10.42 -6.82
C GLU A 47 0.85 10.44 -8.09
N SER A 48 -0.49 10.38 -7.92
CA SER A 48 -1.41 10.42 -9.07
C SER A 48 -1.31 11.71 -9.87
N TYR A 49 -0.79 12.78 -9.27
CA TYR A 49 -0.54 14.07 -9.92
C TYR A 49 0.54 14.01 -11.02
N ASP A 50 1.36 12.98 -11.09
CA ASP A 50 2.31 12.77 -12.18
C ASP A 50 1.66 12.23 -13.47
N ALA A 51 0.44 11.66 -13.35
CA ALA A 51 -0.37 11.20 -14.48
C ALA A 51 -1.87 11.50 -14.25
N PRO A 52 -2.28 12.79 -14.11
CA PRO A 52 -3.61 13.17 -13.64
C PRO A 52 -4.74 12.70 -14.55
N ASP A 53 -4.53 12.63 -15.86
CA ASP A 53 -5.52 12.14 -16.81
C ASP A 53 -5.75 10.63 -16.67
N ALA A 54 -4.67 9.86 -16.48
CA ALA A 54 -4.76 8.43 -16.19
C ALA A 54 -5.40 8.18 -14.82
N ALA A 55 -5.10 8.98 -13.80
CA ALA A 55 -5.71 8.92 -12.48
C ALA A 55 -7.24 9.16 -12.56
N THR A 56 -7.67 10.14 -13.35
CA THR A 56 -9.09 10.40 -13.62
C THR A 56 -9.75 9.22 -14.34
N LEU A 57 -9.09 8.66 -15.35
CA LEU A 57 -9.59 7.49 -16.07
C LEU A 57 -9.69 6.25 -15.16
N ALA A 58 -8.78 6.11 -14.21
CA ALA A 58 -8.76 5.01 -13.26
C ALA A 58 -9.79 5.14 -12.12
N GLY A 59 -10.33 6.34 -11.89
CA GLY A 59 -11.26 6.62 -10.79
C GLY A 59 -10.55 6.79 -9.44
N VAL A 60 -9.30 7.27 -9.45
CA VAL A 60 -8.54 7.60 -8.25
C VAL A 60 -9.28 8.67 -7.46
N GLY A 61 -9.52 8.40 -6.17
CA GLY A 61 -10.24 9.32 -5.28
C GLY A 61 -9.35 10.16 -4.38
N TRP A 62 -8.11 9.73 -4.17
CA TRP A 62 -7.15 10.47 -3.37
C TRP A 62 -5.70 10.14 -3.75
N THR A 63 -4.79 11.03 -3.39
CA THR A 63 -3.36 10.86 -3.64
C THR A 63 -2.56 11.36 -2.45
N ARG A 64 -1.37 10.82 -2.26
CA ARG A 64 -0.42 11.24 -1.24
C ARG A 64 0.72 12.02 -1.86
N VAL A 65 1.07 13.15 -1.28
CA VAL A 65 2.23 13.96 -1.63
C VAL A 65 3.24 13.95 -0.49
N GLN A 66 4.50 13.68 -0.81
CA GLN A 66 5.59 13.81 0.16
C GLN A 66 5.96 15.28 0.31
N LEU A 67 5.64 15.87 1.46
CA LEU A 67 6.03 17.23 1.81
C LEU A 67 7.33 17.17 2.62
N ARG A 68 8.44 17.05 1.88
CA ARG A 68 9.79 16.90 2.46
C ARG A 68 10.24 18.23 3.03
N TRP A 69 10.45 18.29 4.34
CA TRP A 69 10.86 19.51 5.01
C TRP A 69 12.17 20.09 4.46
N ALA A 70 13.15 19.21 4.25
CA ALA A 70 14.44 19.60 3.67
C ALA A 70 14.33 20.29 2.30
N GLU A 71 13.27 19.99 1.54
CA GLU A 71 13.03 20.54 0.21
C GLU A 71 12.14 21.78 0.24
N LEU A 72 11.20 21.80 1.17
CA LEU A 72 10.29 22.92 1.33
C LEU A 72 10.93 24.11 2.02
N GLN A 73 11.89 23.86 2.93
CA GLN A 73 12.66 24.88 3.64
C GLN A 73 14.16 24.52 3.64
N PRO A 74 14.82 24.60 2.48
CA PRO A 74 16.19 24.07 2.32
C PRO A 74 17.26 24.80 3.14
N ASN A 75 17.13 26.12 3.37
CA ASN A 75 18.15 26.93 4.01
C ASN A 75 17.73 27.54 5.35
N GLY A 76 16.46 27.37 5.76
CA GLY A 76 15.97 27.94 7.01
C GLY A 76 14.46 28.07 7.03
N PRO A 77 13.86 28.45 8.18
CA PRO A 77 12.41 28.47 8.38
C PRO A 77 11.67 29.48 7.46
N ASP A 78 12.36 30.53 7.02
CA ASP A 78 11.79 31.57 6.16
C ASP A 78 12.01 31.30 4.66
N ASP A 79 12.74 30.24 4.32
CA ASP A 79 13.07 29.91 2.92
C ASP A 79 12.08 28.86 2.38
N TRP A 80 10.90 29.34 1.96
CA TRP A 80 9.89 28.46 1.39
C TRP A 80 10.10 28.22 -0.11
N ASN A 81 10.29 26.96 -0.53
CA ASN A 81 10.41 26.55 -1.93
C ASN A 81 9.03 26.23 -2.53
N PRO A 82 8.39 27.14 -3.29
CA PRO A 82 7.07 26.92 -3.88
C PRO A 82 7.10 25.98 -5.09
N PHE A 83 8.29 25.63 -5.59
CA PHE A 83 8.45 24.78 -6.77
C PHE A 83 8.53 23.30 -6.45
N PHE A 84 8.72 22.93 -5.17
CA PHE A 84 8.76 21.53 -4.77
C PHE A 84 7.39 20.85 -4.93
N PHE A 85 6.33 21.49 -4.46
CA PHE A 85 4.94 21.08 -4.73
C PHE A 85 4.14 22.31 -5.15
N PRO A 86 4.08 22.60 -6.47
CA PRO A 86 3.43 23.81 -6.98
C PRO A 86 1.92 23.84 -6.75
N ASP A 87 1.39 24.99 -6.39
CA ASP A 87 -0.06 25.17 -6.19
C ASP A 87 -0.91 24.70 -7.39
N PRO A 88 -0.55 24.92 -8.68
CA PRO A 88 -1.34 24.41 -9.79
C PRO A 88 -1.49 22.86 -9.82
N VAL A 89 -0.53 22.11 -9.28
CA VAL A 89 -0.62 20.65 -9.16
C VAL A 89 -1.70 20.29 -8.16
N LEU A 90 -1.67 20.90 -6.97
CA LEU A 90 -2.72 20.72 -5.96
C LEU A 90 -4.09 21.13 -6.48
N ASP A 91 -4.18 22.29 -7.14
CA ASP A 91 -5.44 22.81 -7.68
C ASP A 91 -6.04 21.87 -8.72
N ARG A 92 -5.20 21.24 -9.56
CA ARG A 92 -5.64 20.24 -10.53
C ARG A 92 -6.20 19.00 -9.85
N GLU A 93 -5.53 18.44 -8.83
CA GLU A 93 -6.04 17.27 -8.11
C GLU A 93 -7.40 17.54 -7.47
N LEU A 94 -7.54 18.70 -6.82
CA LEU A 94 -8.81 19.12 -6.21
C LEU A 94 -9.92 19.36 -7.26
N ALA A 95 -9.59 19.97 -8.40
CA ALA A 95 -10.53 20.19 -9.49
C ALA A 95 -11.04 18.90 -10.14
N ASP A 96 -10.16 17.87 -10.19
CA ASP A 96 -10.51 16.54 -10.67
C ASP A 96 -11.28 15.70 -9.62
N GLY A 97 -11.55 16.28 -8.44
CA GLY A 97 -12.32 15.66 -7.34
C GLY A 97 -11.51 14.67 -6.51
N ARG A 98 -10.18 14.71 -6.57
CA ARG A 98 -9.30 13.91 -5.73
C ARG A 98 -8.93 14.65 -4.45
N GLU A 99 -8.89 13.92 -3.35
CA GLU A 99 -8.37 14.43 -2.09
C GLU A 99 -6.84 14.29 -2.07
N VAL A 100 -6.16 15.29 -1.53
CA VAL A 100 -4.71 15.26 -1.36
C VAL A 100 -4.37 15.05 0.10
N VAL A 101 -3.52 14.06 0.37
CA VAL A 101 -2.99 13.71 1.69
C VAL A 101 -1.54 14.15 1.77
N GLY A 102 -1.19 14.97 2.75
CA GLY A 102 0.19 15.43 2.96
C GLY A 102 0.99 14.44 3.82
N LEU A 103 2.14 13.98 3.35
CA LEU A 103 3.10 13.23 4.14
C LEU A 103 4.21 14.16 4.60
N LEU A 104 4.30 14.44 5.90
CA LEU A 104 5.33 15.29 6.53
C LEU A 104 6.55 14.43 6.85
N ILE A 105 7.67 14.69 6.19
CA ILE A 105 8.85 13.82 6.27
C ILE A 105 10.17 14.61 6.07
N ASN A 106 11.29 14.00 6.43
CA ASN A 106 12.66 14.45 6.17
C ASN A 106 13.03 15.76 6.89
N THR A 107 13.68 15.63 8.03
CA THR A 107 14.20 16.79 8.78
C THR A 107 15.17 17.59 7.91
N ALA A 108 14.98 18.91 7.86
CA ALA A 108 15.91 19.79 7.17
C ALA A 108 17.30 19.79 7.86
N THR A 109 18.38 19.80 7.09
CA THR A 109 19.73 19.68 7.61
C THR A 109 20.13 20.81 8.57
N TRP A 110 19.57 22.01 8.38
CA TRP A 110 19.76 23.14 9.29
C TRP A 110 18.98 23.01 10.60
N ALA A 111 18.02 22.07 10.68
CA ALA A 111 17.16 21.85 11.85
C ALA A 111 17.68 20.73 12.74
N VAL A 112 18.90 20.26 12.56
CA VAL A 112 19.59 19.28 13.42
C VAL A 112 20.93 19.84 13.86
N SER A 113 21.23 19.73 15.16
CA SER A 113 22.52 20.20 15.71
C SER A 113 23.66 19.25 15.36
N GLU A 114 23.40 17.95 15.51
CA GLU A 114 24.35 16.86 15.22
C GLU A 114 23.60 15.72 14.54
N PRO A 115 23.78 15.50 13.23
CA PRO A 115 23.09 14.45 12.50
C PRO A 115 23.50 13.07 13.03
N ILE A 116 22.53 12.27 13.44
CA ILE A 116 22.72 10.86 13.82
C ILE A 116 22.76 9.98 12.54
N ALA A 117 21.98 10.36 11.51
CA ALA A 117 21.99 9.72 10.22
C ALA A 117 23.00 10.39 9.26
N PRO A 118 23.60 9.62 8.32
CA PRO A 118 24.63 10.16 7.41
C PRO A 118 24.19 11.37 6.58
N ASN A 119 22.90 11.45 6.22
CA ASN A 119 22.32 12.55 5.44
C ASN A 119 21.57 13.58 6.30
N GLY A 120 21.42 13.35 7.61
CA GLY A 120 20.66 14.17 8.54
C GLY A 120 19.14 14.04 8.44
N PHE A 121 18.59 13.65 7.28
CA PHE A 121 17.15 13.70 7.00
C PHE A 121 16.30 12.77 7.88
N ALA A 122 16.88 11.67 8.36
CA ALA A 122 16.23 10.74 9.27
C ALA A 122 16.40 11.11 10.74
N THR A 123 17.18 12.16 11.05
CA THR A 123 17.50 12.57 12.42
C THR A 123 16.33 13.32 13.04
N PRO A 124 15.98 13.06 14.32
CA PRO A 124 15.02 13.88 15.03
C PRO A 124 15.40 15.36 15.03
N PRO A 125 14.44 16.29 14.83
CA PRO A 125 14.74 17.71 14.75
C PRO A 125 15.14 18.30 16.10
N GLU A 126 15.96 19.34 16.05
CA GLU A 126 16.35 20.11 17.24
C GLU A 126 15.13 20.75 17.91
N GLY A 127 15.14 20.80 19.22
CA GLY A 127 14.06 21.38 20.02
C GLY A 127 12.77 20.56 20.08
N LEU A 128 12.76 19.29 19.62
CA LEU A 128 11.58 18.44 19.56
C LEU A 128 10.84 18.28 20.89
N TYR A 129 11.57 18.31 22.01
CA TYR A 129 11.01 18.17 23.37
C TYR A 129 10.63 19.51 24.05
N LEU A 130 10.85 20.64 23.37
CA LEU A 130 10.29 21.91 23.83
C LEU A 130 8.76 21.91 23.63
N PRO A 131 8.02 22.75 24.36
CA PRO A 131 6.59 22.93 24.11
C PRO A 131 6.31 23.22 22.62
N TYR A 132 5.18 22.73 22.11
CA TYR A 132 4.85 22.89 20.67
C TYR A 132 4.62 24.36 20.26
N ASP A 133 4.38 25.25 21.23
CA ASP A 133 4.25 26.70 21.06
C ASP A 133 5.57 27.47 21.33
N ASP A 134 6.64 26.77 21.73
CA ASP A 134 7.97 27.36 21.88
C ASP A 134 8.61 27.59 20.49
N PRO A 135 9.12 28.81 20.19
CA PRO A 135 9.78 29.10 18.92
C PRO A 135 11.03 28.26 18.64
N GLY A 136 11.63 27.68 19.68
CA GLY A 136 12.74 26.72 19.57
C GLY A 136 12.32 25.31 19.13
N ASN A 137 11.02 24.99 19.12
CA ASN A 137 10.54 23.73 18.56
C ASN A 137 10.45 23.85 17.03
N LEU A 138 11.52 23.47 16.35
CA LEU A 138 11.65 23.65 14.92
C LEU A 138 10.65 22.81 14.12
N TRP A 139 10.31 21.62 14.64
CA TRP A 139 9.29 20.76 14.03
C TRP A 139 7.89 21.39 14.11
N ALA A 140 7.52 21.93 15.27
CA ALA A 140 6.25 22.65 15.41
C ALA A 140 6.14 23.83 14.44
N ASN A 141 7.23 24.59 14.27
CA ASN A 141 7.25 25.72 13.35
C ASN A 141 7.04 25.28 11.88
N PHE A 142 7.69 24.19 11.47
CA PHE A 142 7.47 23.59 10.14
C PHE A 142 6.02 23.14 9.96
N VAL A 143 5.49 22.34 10.89
CA VAL A 143 4.09 21.85 10.84
C VAL A 143 3.12 23.03 10.77
N ARG A 144 3.31 24.06 11.59
CA ARG A 144 2.46 25.28 11.59
C ARG A 144 2.50 25.96 10.23
N THR A 145 3.67 26.09 9.63
CA THR A 145 3.83 26.71 8.32
C THR A 145 3.09 25.92 7.24
N VAL A 146 3.29 24.61 7.18
CA VAL A 146 2.69 23.74 6.16
C VAL A 146 1.17 23.67 6.30
N VAL A 147 0.67 23.44 7.53
CA VAL A 147 -0.78 23.33 7.77
C VAL A 147 -1.47 24.67 7.51
N THR A 148 -0.85 25.80 7.87
CA THR A 148 -1.40 27.14 7.56
C THR A 148 -1.49 27.36 6.06
N ARG A 149 -0.44 27.02 5.31
CA ARG A 149 -0.39 27.19 3.85
C ARG A 149 -1.47 26.41 3.12
N TYR A 150 -1.71 25.18 3.54
CA TYR A 150 -2.64 24.27 2.86
C TYR A 150 -4.00 24.14 3.55
N LYS A 151 -4.29 24.94 4.57
CA LYS A 151 -5.57 24.93 5.30
C LYS A 151 -6.75 25.03 4.35
N GLY A 152 -7.72 24.12 4.50
CA GLY A 152 -8.90 24.04 3.64
C GLY A 152 -8.68 23.36 2.28
N ARG A 153 -7.42 23.03 1.94
CA ARG A 153 -7.04 22.33 0.69
C ARG A 153 -6.51 20.93 0.95
N ILE A 154 -5.69 20.75 1.98
CA ILE A 154 -5.22 19.45 2.47
C ILE A 154 -5.75 19.26 3.88
N ARG A 155 -6.49 18.17 4.08
CA ARG A 155 -7.12 17.87 5.35
C ARG A 155 -6.42 16.77 6.14
N HIS A 156 -5.81 15.80 5.45
CA HIS A 156 -5.17 14.63 6.04
C HIS A 156 -3.65 14.77 6.01
N TRP A 157 -3.01 14.52 7.15
CA TRP A 157 -1.57 14.66 7.33
C TRP A 157 -1.00 13.38 7.94
N ILE A 158 -0.18 12.67 7.21
CA ILE A 158 0.58 11.52 7.72
C ILE A 158 1.90 12.05 8.28
N VAL A 159 2.23 11.68 9.50
CA VAL A 159 3.45 12.13 10.17
C VAL A 159 4.52 11.07 10.02
N TRP A 160 5.53 11.33 9.18
CA TRP A 160 6.64 10.45 8.85
C TRP A 160 6.26 9.22 8.01
N ASN A 161 7.30 8.45 7.60
CA ASN A 161 7.18 7.23 6.80
C ASN A 161 8.05 6.13 7.41
N GLU A 162 7.50 4.95 7.62
CA GLU A 162 8.19 3.69 7.97
C GLU A 162 9.29 3.80 9.04
N PRO A 163 9.02 4.35 10.25
CA PRO A 163 10.02 4.48 11.30
C PRO A 163 10.42 3.13 11.90
N ASP A 164 9.73 2.05 11.57
CA ASP A 164 10.07 0.67 11.90
C ASP A 164 11.21 0.12 11.02
N VAL A 165 11.57 0.80 9.94
CA VAL A 165 12.78 0.55 9.18
C VAL A 165 13.95 1.19 9.94
N GLN A 166 14.44 0.43 10.91
CA GLN A 166 15.56 0.82 11.74
C GLN A 166 16.76 0.03 11.29
N HIS A 167 17.86 0.71 11.11
CA HIS A 167 19.17 0.14 11.12
C HIS A 167 19.96 0.00 9.82
N GLY A 168 21.16 0.43 9.98
CA GLY A 168 22.30 0.57 9.16
C GLY A 168 22.87 -0.67 8.44
N ASP A 169 22.25 -1.79 8.51
CA ASP A 169 22.66 -2.94 7.71
C ASP A 169 22.07 -2.88 6.32
N ASP A 170 21.05 -2.11 6.14
CA ASP A 170 20.36 -1.91 4.89
C ASP A 170 20.25 -0.40 4.61
N LEU A 171 20.43 -0.02 3.41
CA LEU A 171 20.54 1.33 2.86
C LEU A 171 19.32 2.25 3.14
N GLY A 172 18.52 1.96 4.16
CA GLY A 172 17.20 2.52 4.27
C GLY A 172 16.79 3.04 5.64
N LEU A 173 17.73 3.49 6.49
CA LEU A 173 17.35 4.15 7.73
C LEU A 173 16.45 5.35 7.44
N VAL A 174 15.17 5.23 7.79
CA VAL A 174 14.17 6.28 7.57
C VAL A 174 13.95 7.11 8.82
N TRP A 175 14.18 6.54 10.00
CA TRP A 175 14.07 7.21 11.30
C TRP A 175 15.22 6.79 12.21
N ALA A 176 16.04 7.73 12.62
CA ALA A 176 17.19 7.50 13.49
C ALA A 176 16.89 7.69 14.97
N GLY A 177 15.71 8.21 15.29
CA GLY A 177 15.24 8.35 16.68
C GLY A 177 14.66 7.07 17.26
N SER A 178 14.38 7.08 18.55
CA SER A 178 13.66 6.02 19.26
C SER A 178 12.15 6.02 18.91
N VAL A 179 11.42 5.06 19.47
CA VAL A 179 9.94 5.04 19.38
C VAL A 179 9.35 6.22 20.18
N GLU A 180 9.97 6.58 21.30
CA GLU A 180 9.60 7.73 22.14
C GLU A 180 9.83 9.05 21.40
N ASP A 181 10.94 9.18 20.64
CA ASP A 181 11.20 10.36 19.81
C ASP A 181 10.14 10.49 18.71
N TYR A 182 9.75 9.37 18.08
CA TYR A 182 8.68 9.39 17.11
C TYR A 182 7.32 9.75 17.75
N TYR A 183 7.02 9.21 18.93
CA TYR A 183 5.81 9.59 19.66
C TYR A 183 5.79 11.10 19.96
N GLN A 184 6.92 11.66 20.39
CA GLN A 184 7.02 13.10 20.60
C GLN A 184 6.85 13.90 19.29
N LEU A 185 7.41 13.41 18.17
CA LEU A 185 7.23 14.02 16.85
C LEU A 185 5.74 14.09 16.46
N LEU A 186 5.03 12.97 16.61
CA LEU A 186 3.59 12.86 16.34
C LEU A 186 2.77 13.77 17.25
N LYS A 187 3.06 13.78 18.55
CA LYS A 187 2.40 14.60 19.55
C LYS A 187 2.51 16.10 19.26
N VAL A 188 3.72 16.55 18.92
CA VAL A 188 3.97 17.94 18.51
C VAL A 188 3.22 18.28 17.23
N ALA A 189 3.27 17.40 16.23
CA ALA A 189 2.54 17.60 14.98
C ALA A 189 1.03 17.71 15.21
N TYR A 190 0.47 16.81 16.02
CA TYR A 190 -0.97 16.82 16.34
C TYR A 190 -1.40 18.12 17.03
N LEU A 191 -0.73 18.51 18.11
CA LEU A 191 -1.08 19.72 18.86
C LEU A 191 -0.97 20.96 17.99
N THR A 192 0.12 21.09 17.24
CA THR A 192 0.35 22.22 16.33
C THR A 192 -0.67 22.27 15.20
N ALA A 193 -0.93 21.15 14.54
CA ALA A 193 -1.86 21.11 13.42
C ALA A 193 -3.30 21.38 13.86
N LYS A 194 -3.74 20.82 15.00
CA LYS A 194 -5.07 21.05 15.57
C LYS A 194 -5.27 22.49 16.06
N GLU A 195 -4.20 23.16 16.49
CA GLU A 195 -4.25 24.61 16.79
C GLU A 195 -4.51 25.43 15.53
N VAL A 196 -3.82 25.11 14.43
CA VAL A 196 -3.95 25.83 13.16
C VAL A 196 -5.26 25.51 12.46
N ASP A 197 -5.58 24.22 12.33
CA ASP A 197 -6.78 23.70 11.68
C ASP A 197 -7.42 22.59 12.52
N PRO A 198 -8.37 22.90 13.39
CA PRO A 198 -9.04 21.90 14.23
C PRO A 198 -9.77 20.81 13.45
N ALA A 199 -10.06 21.04 12.16
CA ALA A 199 -10.76 20.06 11.32
C ALA A 199 -9.81 19.10 10.58
N CYS A 200 -8.51 19.34 10.61
CA CYS A 200 -7.54 18.42 9.97
C CYS A 200 -7.47 17.06 10.69
N GLN A 201 -7.00 16.07 9.99
CA GLN A 201 -6.82 14.71 10.49
C GLN A 201 -5.33 14.35 10.49
N ILE A 202 -4.82 13.94 11.63
CA ILE A 202 -3.42 13.55 11.80
C ILE A 202 -3.34 12.04 11.84
N HIS A 203 -2.54 11.47 10.96
CA HIS A 203 -2.37 10.03 10.86
C HIS A 203 -1.05 9.58 11.47
N LEU A 204 -1.11 8.51 12.24
CA LEU A 204 0.05 7.72 12.58
C LEU A 204 0.69 7.20 11.29
N THR A 205 2.00 7.22 11.23
CA THR A 205 2.83 6.79 10.11
C THR A 205 2.47 5.41 9.55
N GLY A 206 2.73 5.18 8.26
CA GLY A 206 2.74 3.84 7.70
C GLY A 206 3.89 3.01 8.25
N THR A 207 3.58 1.81 8.75
CA THR A 207 4.58 0.84 9.20
C THR A 207 4.60 -0.37 8.28
N THR A 208 5.77 -1.02 8.14
CA THR A 208 5.97 -2.14 7.22
C THR A 208 5.65 -3.50 7.86
N TYR A 209 5.70 -3.62 9.19
CA TYR A 209 5.61 -4.88 9.93
C TYR A 209 6.80 -5.84 9.71
N TRP A 210 7.31 -5.94 8.47
CA TRP A 210 8.23 -7.00 8.04
C TRP A 210 9.65 -6.87 8.58
N TRP A 211 10.12 -5.67 8.87
CA TRP A 211 11.45 -5.45 9.42
C TRP A 211 11.62 -6.05 10.80
N ASP A 212 10.68 -5.79 11.69
CA ASP A 212 10.72 -6.38 13.02
C ASP A 212 10.52 -7.90 12.96
N HIS A 213 9.63 -8.39 12.08
CA HIS A 213 9.46 -9.82 11.86
C HIS A 213 10.75 -10.48 11.34
N LYS A 214 11.41 -9.89 10.34
CA LYS A 214 12.66 -10.37 9.75
C LYS A 214 13.79 -10.50 10.79
N TYR A 215 13.89 -9.53 11.68
CA TYR A 215 14.96 -9.48 12.69
C TYR A 215 14.55 -10.07 14.05
N GLY A 216 13.37 -10.67 14.16
CA GLY A 216 12.88 -11.27 15.40
C GLY A 216 12.68 -10.26 16.54
N ARG A 217 12.41 -9.01 16.21
CA ARG A 217 12.15 -7.93 17.19
C ARG A 217 10.67 -7.88 17.54
N GLU A 218 10.37 -7.33 18.69
CA GLU A 218 9.00 -6.94 19.02
C GLU A 218 8.52 -5.89 18.00
N GLN A 219 7.30 -6.06 17.52
CA GLN A 219 6.71 -5.18 16.51
C GLN A 219 6.73 -3.72 16.97
N TRP A 220 7.24 -2.84 16.11
CA TRP A 220 7.38 -1.41 16.38
C TRP A 220 6.07 -0.78 16.82
N LEU A 221 4.98 -1.11 16.14
CA LEU A 221 3.66 -0.57 16.43
C LEU A 221 3.16 -0.96 17.82
N LYS A 222 3.51 -2.16 18.32
CA LYS A 222 3.17 -2.56 19.69
C LYS A 222 3.96 -1.72 20.69
N ARG A 223 5.28 -1.57 20.50
CA ARG A 223 6.14 -0.70 21.34
C ARG A 223 5.62 0.74 21.33
N PHE A 224 5.17 1.23 20.18
CA PHE A 224 4.57 2.55 20.04
C PHE A 224 3.30 2.71 20.90
N PHE A 225 2.38 1.75 20.86
CA PHE A 225 1.17 1.84 21.69
C PHE A 225 1.47 1.72 23.20
N ASP A 226 2.51 0.97 23.59
CA ASP A 226 2.97 0.94 24.99
C ASP A 226 3.46 2.35 25.43
N VAL A 227 4.18 3.08 24.59
CA VAL A 227 4.62 4.46 24.83
C VAL A 227 3.42 5.41 24.93
N VAL A 228 2.46 5.32 23.99
CA VAL A 228 1.23 6.13 24.03
C VAL A 228 0.44 5.89 25.32
N ALA A 229 0.30 4.63 25.74
CA ALA A 229 -0.42 4.26 26.96
C ALA A 229 0.25 4.74 28.24
N ALA A 230 1.57 4.96 28.21
CA ALA A 230 2.33 5.52 29.33
C ALA A 230 2.13 7.03 29.51
N ASP A 231 1.59 7.75 28.51
CA ASP A 231 1.27 9.19 28.63
C ASP A 231 -0.15 9.39 29.19
N PRO A 232 -0.30 9.86 30.45
CA PRO A 232 -1.62 10.04 31.06
C PRO A 232 -2.44 11.15 30.38
N ALA A 233 -1.83 12.02 29.58
CA ALA A 233 -2.51 13.07 28.83
C ALA A 233 -3.06 12.57 27.46
N ALA A 234 -2.56 11.47 26.94
CA ALA A 234 -2.90 10.98 25.61
C ALA A 234 -4.41 10.80 25.38
N PRO A 235 -5.20 10.21 26.31
CA PRO A 235 -6.65 10.05 26.09
C PRO A 235 -7.40 11.39 25.97
N ALA A 236 -6.95 12.46 26.62
CA ALA A 236 -7.56 13.78 26.54
C ALA A 236 -7.31 14.48 25.19
N HIS A 237 -6.33 14.01 24.44
CA HIS A 237 -5.96 14.49 23.12
C HIS A 237 -6.18 13.45 22.03
N ASP A 238 -7.12 12.52 22.24
CA ASP A 238 -7.47 11.47 21.29
C ASP A 238 -6.25 10.62 20.82
N TYR A 239 -5.32 10.40 21.75
CA TYR A 239 -4.05 9.68 21.58
C TYR A 239 -3.07 10.33 20.58
N TYR A 240 -3.28 11.58 20.20
CA TYR A 240 -2.51 12.39 19.26
C TYR A 240 -2.49 11.87 17.82
N PHE A 241 -3.49 11.06 17.42
CA PHE A 241 -3.72 10.69 16.01
C PHE A 241 -5.18 10.32 15.78
N ASP A 242 -5.64 10.57 14.54
CA ASP A 242 -7.02 10.33 14.11
C ASP A 242 -7.17 9.01 13.33
N ALA A 243 -6.10 8.52 12.69
CA ALA A 243 -6.07 7.27 11.95
C ALA A 243 -4.69 6.60 12.02
N VAL A 244 -4.64 5.30 11.72
CA VAL A 244 -3.41 4.51 11.59
C VAL A 244 -3.18 4.16 10.13
N THR A 245 -1.95 4.29 9.63
CA THR A 245 -1.59 3.85 8.29
C THR A 245 -0.65 2.63 8.35
N THR A 246 -0.65 1.81 7.29
CA THR A 246 0.23 0.63 7.14
C THR A 246 0.57 0.39 5.69
N HIS A 247 1.73 -0.23 5.43
CA HIS A 247 2.24 -0.58 4.11
C HIS A 247 2.41 -2.10 4.01
N ILE A 248 1.76 -2.74 3.02
CA ILE A 248 1.77 -4.20 2.89
C ILE A 248 1.91 -4.57 1.41
N TYR A 249 2.96 -5.33 1.09
CA TYR A 249 3.34 -5.66 -0.28
C TYR A 249 3.39 -7.16 -0.54
N PHE A 250 3.37 -7.57 -1.81
CA PHE A 250 3.64 -8.88 -2.37
C PHE A 250 2.68 -10.02 -1.96
N LYS A 251 2.41 -10.19 -0.68
CA LYS A 251 1.71 -11.38 -0.15
C LYS A 251 0.28 -11.05 0.24
N VAL A 252 -0.67 -11.42 -0.59
CA VAL A 252 -2.10 -11.09 -0.40
C VAL A 252 -2.64 -11.51 0.97
N HIS A 253 -2.27 -12.69 1.47
CA HIS A 253 -2.80 -13.20 2.73
C HIS A 253 -2.37 -12.37 3.95
N THR A 254 -1.20 -11.73 3.89
CA THR A 254 -0.67 -10.95 5.01
C THR A 254 -1.44 -9.66 5.26
N ILE A 255 -2.17 -9.16 4.27
CA ILE A 255 -3.03 -7.97 4.42
C ILE A 255 -4.07 -8.19 5.53
N TRP A 256 -4.75 -9.33 5.51
CA TRP A 256 -5.70 -9.68 6.57
C TRP A 256 -5.02 -9.77 7.94
N ASP A 257 -3.89 -10.48 8.00
CA ASP A 257 -3.23 -10.80 9.26
C ASP A 257 -2.61 -9.53 9.91
N ILE A 258 -1.99 -8.66 9.12
CA ILE A 258 -1.37 -7.41 9.60
C ILE A 258 -2.46 -6.42 10.06
N ILE A 259 -3.54 -6.21 9.29
CA ILE A 259 -4.61 -5.32 9.71
C ILE A 259 -5.29 -5.82 11.00
N HIS A 260 -5.45 -7.13 11.16
CA HIS A 260 -5.95 -7.71 12.42
C HIS A 260 -4.97 -7.55 13.58
N PHE A 261 -3.67 -7.69 13.32
CA PHE A 261 -2.63 -7.39 14.30
C PHE A 261 -2.71 -5.94 14.78
N ILE A 262 -2.84 -4.98 13.86
CA ILE A 262 -2.97 -3.55 14.18
C ILE A 262 -4.21 -3.31 15.06
N LYS A 263 -5.37 -3.84 14.66
CA LYS A 263 -6.61 -3.74 15.45
C LYS A 263 -6.47 -4.33 16.84
N THR A 264 -5.90 -5.53 16.93
CA THR A 264 -5.69 -6.21 18.22
C THR A 264 -4.77 -5.42 19.11
N SER A 265 -3.70 -4.87 18.55
CA SER A 265 -2.73 -4.03 19.30
C SER A 265 -3.37 -2.73 19.79
N MET A 266 -4.15 -2.05 18.97
CA MET A 266 -4.91 -0.86 19.40
C MET A 266 -5.90 -1.18 20.50
N ASN A 267 -6.72 -2.23 20.30
CA ASN A 267 -7.75 -2.62 21.27
C ASN A 267 -7.18 -3.00 22.63
N ALA A 268 -5.99 -3.63 22.68
CA ALA A 268 -5.28 -3.95 23.91
C ALA A 268 -4.95 -2.71 24.75
N HIS A 269 -4.86 -1.53 24.11
CA HIS A 269 -4.59 -0.24 24.74
C HIS A 269 -5.83 0.67 24.83
N GLY A 270 -7.02 0.15 24.54
CA GLY A 270 -8.26 0.93 24.56
C GLY A 270 -8.38 1.96 23.43
N ILE A 271 -7.61 1.79 22.37
CA ILE A 271 -7.59 2.66 21.18
C ILE A 271 -8.45 2.02 20.08
N ASP A 272 -9.35 2.81 19.48
CA ASP A 272 -10.15 2.40 18.32
C ASP A 272 -10.10 3.51 17.27
N LYS A 273 -9.32 3.28 16.20
CA LYS A 273 -9.08 4.24 15.13
C LYS A 273 -9.24 3.58 13.77
N PRO A 274 -9.66 4.33 12.74
CA PRO A 274 -9.65 3.87 11.37
C PRO A 274 -8.24 3.45 10.91
N ILE A 275 -8.18 2.43 10.05
CA ILE A 275 -6.94 1.92 9.47
C ILE A 275 -6.97 2.18 7.97
N TRP A 276 -5.90 2.76 7.43
CA TRP A 276 -5.69 2.92 6.00
C TRP A 276 -4.51 2.06 5.54
N LEU A 277 -4.74 1.27 4.51
CA LEU A 277 -3.65 0.62 3.76
C LEU A 277 -3.08 1.65 2.80
N ALA A 278 -2.08 2.41 3.27
CA ALA A 278 -1.56 3.61 2.59
C ALA A 278 -0.48 3.30 1.55
N GLU A 279 -0.03 2.04 1.47
CA GLU A 279 0.76 1.53 0.35
C GLU A 279 0.53 0.03 0.18
N THR A 280 0.29 -0.39 -1.06
CA THR A 280 0.22 -1.81 -1.42
C THR A 280 0.49 -2.01 -2.90
N ASN A 281 1.23 -3.05 -3.24
CA ASN A 281 1.42 -3.53 -4.62
C ASN A 281 2.22 -4.84 -4.62
N ALA A 282 2.38 -5.43 -5.83
CA ALA A 282 3.29 -6.52 -6.13
C ALA A 282 3.85 -6.29 -7.55
N PRO A 283 5.01 -5.61 -7.69
CA PRO A 283 5.54 -5.20 -8.98
C PRO A 283 5.91 -6.41 -9.85
N PRO A 284 5.69 -6.34 -11.19
CA PRO A 284 5.99 -7.43 -12.09
C PRO A 284 7.50 -7.50 -12.42
N SER A 285 8.03 -8.71 -12.50
CA SER A 285 9.39 -9.00 -12.97
C SER A 285 9.47 -9.19 -14.50
N ASN A 286 8.34 -9.46 -15.16
CA ASN A 286 8.28 -9.86 -16.57
C ASN A 286 7.79 -8.76 -17.51
N ASP A 287 7.81 -7.48 -17.12
CA ASP A 287 7.43 -6.38 -18.01
C ASP A 287 8.58 -6.06 -18.97
N PRO A 288 8.44 -6.29 -20.30
CA PRO A 288 9.53 -6.06 -21.24
C PRO A 288 9.89 -4.58 -21.41
N ALA A 289 9.00 -3.66 -21.01
CA ALA A 289 9.25 -2.22 -21.07
C ALA A 289 10.00 -1.70 -19.80
N ALA A 290 10.06 -2.51 -18.73
CA ALA A 290 10.68 -2.12 -17.48
C ALA A 290 11.18 -3.38 -16.74
N VAL A 291 12.23 -3.99 -17.28
CA VAL A 291 12.85 -5.20 -16.68
C VAL A 291 13.71 -4.75 -15.49
N PRO A 292 13.38 -5.13 -14.26
CA PRO A 292 14.19 -4.79 -13.11
C PRO A 292 15.53 -5.53 -13.13
N ALA A 293 16.60 -4.88 -12.66
CA ALA A 293 17.92 -5.50 -12.54
C ALA A 293 17.95 -6.63 -11.51
N GLU A 294 17.17 -6.46 -10.46
CA GLU A 294 16.96 -7.43 -9.39
C GLU A 294 15.49 -7.44 -9.00
N VAL A 295 14.99 -8.57 -8.57
CA VAL A 295 13.58 -8.73 -8.18
C VAL A 295 13.48 -9.32 -6.77
N SER A 296 12.52 -8.85 -6.00
CA SER A 296 12.21 -9.43 -4.69
C SER A 296 11.49 -10.77 -4.84
N PHE A 297 10.55 -10.84 -5.81
CA PHE A 297 9.79 -12.03 -6.15
C PHE A 297 9.52 -12.06 -7.65
N ASP A 298 9.45 -13.28 -8.21
CA ASP A 298 9.07 -13.47 -9.62
C ASP A 298 7.55 -13.38 -9.75
N ILE A 299 7.07 -12.24 -10.23
CA ILE A 299 5.65 -11.89 -10.36
C ILE A 299 5.40 -11.43 -11.80
N THR A 300 4.38 -11.97 -12.41
CA THR A 300 3.94 -11.56 -13.75
C THR A 300 3.02 -10.33 -13.69
N GLN A 301 2.87 -9.61 -14.81
CA GLN A 301 1.92 -8.51 -14.92
C GLN A 301 0.47 -8.94 -14.64
N GLY A 302 0.12 -10.20 -15.01
CA GLY A 302 -1.21 -10.78 -14.70
C GLY A 302 -1.41 -11.01 -13.21
N GLU A 303 -0.36 -11.41 -12.50
CA GLU A 303 -0.38 -11.58 -11.03
C GLU A 303 -0.38 -10.25 -10.30
N GLN A 304 0.32 -9.22 -10.80
CA GLN A 304 0.16 -7.87 -10.30
C GLN A 304 -1.31 -7.41 -10.38
N ALA A 305 -1.97 -7.64 -11.53
CA ALA A 305 -3.39 -7.32 -11.70
C ALA A 305 -4.28 -8.09 -10.72
N ALA A 306 -4.02 -9.38 -10.53
CA ALA A 306 -4.74 -10.21 -9.56
C ALA A 306 -4.53 -9.71 -8.12
N PHE A 307 -3.30 -9.32 -7.77
CA PHE A 307 -2.96 -8.75 -6.47
C PHE A 307 -3.83 -7.54 -6.15
N ILE A 308 -3.94 -6.56 -7.06
CA ILE A 308 -4.69 -5.32 -6.84
C ILE A 308 -6.14 -5.61 -6.38
N ILE A 309 -6.84 -6.51 -7.05
CA ILE A 309 -8.23 -6.83 -6.70
C ILE A 309 -8.31 -7.64 -5.40
N GLN A 310 -7.45 -8.66 -5.23
CA GLN A 310 -7.44 -9.53 -4.05
C GLN A 310 -7.05 -8.74 -2.80
N ALA A 311 -6.01 -7.91 -2.89
CA ALA A 311 -5.54 -7.05 -1.82
C ALA A 311 -6.63 -6.07 -1.38
N SER A 312 -7.28 -5.41 -2.34
CA SER A 312 -8.37 -4.47 -2.07
C SER A 312 -9.54 -5.14 -1.36
N ALA A 313 -9.96 -6.31 -1.85
CA ALA A 313 -11.08 -7.05 -1.24
C ALA A 313 -10.75 -7.48 0.20
N LEU A 314 -9.53 -8.00 0.44
CA LEU A 314 -9.11 -8.43 1.77
C LEU A 314 -8.90 -7.28 2.73
N ALA A 315 -8.34 -6.16 2.29
CA ALA A 315 -8.15 -4.98 3.12
C ALA A 315 -9.50 -4.46 3.63
N LEU A 316 -10.51 -4.34 2.75
CA LEU A 316 -11.86 -3.96 3.14
C LEU A 316 -12.49 -4.98 4.10
N ALA A 317 -12.31 -6.28 3.86
CA ALA A 317 -12.84 -7.34 4.73
C ALA A 317 -12.13 -7.38 6.08
N ALA A 318 -10.85 -7.02 6.16
CA ALA A 318 -10.11 -6.84 7.39
C ALA A 318 -10.48 -5.55 8.14
N GLY A 319 -11.13 -4.60 7.45
CA GLY A 319 -11.67 -3.35 7.97
C GLY A 319 -10.76 -2.14 7.76
N ALA A 320 -9.94 -2.15 6.72
CA ALA A 320 -9.36 -0.92 6.23
C ALA A 320 -10.45 -0.02 5.62
N GLU A 321 -10.35 1.28 5.87
CA GLU A 321 -11.29 2.26 5.32
C GLU A 321 -10.85 2.76 3.94
N ARG A 322 -9.54 2.92 3.74
CA ARG A 322 -8.94 3.40 2.48
C ARG A 322 -7.76 2.53 2.09
N ILE A 323 -7.50 2.50 0.79
CA ILE A 323 -6.46 1.68 0.17
C ILE A 323 -5.74 2.54 -0.87
N GLU A 324 -4.42 2.59 -0.81
CA GLU A 324 -3.61 3.31 -1.79
C GLU A 324 -2.63 2.35 -2.46
N VAL A 325 -2.63 2.39 -3.79
CA VAL A 325 -1.67 1.61 -4.58
C VAL A 325 -0.39 2.40 -4.77
N TYR A 326 0.73 1.82 -4.44
CA TYR A 326 2.06 2.33 -4.76
C TYR A 326 2.52 1.70 -6.07
N LYS A 327 2.60 2.44 -7.22
CA LYS A 327 2.28 3.86 -7.37
C LYS A 327 1.55 4.10 -8.70
N MET A 328 1.19 5.36 -9.00
CA MET A 328 0.46 5.68 -10.23
C MET A 328 1.32 5.46 -11.49
N VAL A 329 2.54 5.98 -11.53
CA VAL A 329 3.39 5.96 -12.73
C VAL A 329 4.85 5.69 -12.40
N ASP A 330 5.54 4.90 -13.25
CA ASP A 330 6.99 4.74 -13.15
C ASP A 330 7.71 5.99 -13.66
N LYS A 331 8.76 6.38 -12.95
CA LYS A 331 9.63 7.51 -13.31
C LYS A 331 11.00 7.01 -13.77
N SER A 332 11.73 7.83 -14.53
CA SER A 332 13.10 7.53 -14.94
C SER A 332 14.08 7.45 -13.77
N SER A 333 13.78 8.16 -12.67
CA SER A 333 14.57 8.13 -11.44
C SER A 333 14.37 6.86 -10.59
N ASP A 334 13.36 6.04 -10.88
CA ASP A 334 13.02 4.87 -10.05
C ASP A 334 14.07 3.77 -10.15
N SER A 335 14.82 3.68 -11.26
CA SER A 335 15.82 2.63 -11.48
C SER A 335 16.93 2.57 -10.41
N ASP A 336 17.21 3.70 -9.75
CA ASP A 336 18.26 3.80 -8.73
C ASP A 336 17.73 3.61 -7.30
N THR A 337 16.50 4.06 -7.05
CA THR A 337 15.90 4.08 -5.71
C THR A 337 14.79 3.04 -5.54
N ASP A 338 14.15 2.66 -6.64
CA ASP A 338 13.01 1.77 -6.70
C ASP A 338 13.15 0.90 -7.96
N PRO A 339 14.06 -0.09 -7.93
CA PRO A 339 14.45 -0.85 -9.13
C PRO A 339 13.34 -1.74 -9.68
N GLU A 340 12.21 -1.86 -8.99
CA GLU A 340 11.05 -2.65 -9.43
C GLU A 340 9.95 -1.73 -9.98
N PRO A 341 9.28 -2.12 -11.09
CA PRO A 341 8.30 -1.28 -11.77
C PRO A 341 6.93 -1.33 -11.07
N PHE A 342 6.73 -0.52 -10.06
CA PHE A 342 5.49 -0.48 -9.28
C PHE A 342 4.31 0.21 -9.98
N GLY A 343 4.57 1.09 -10.97
CA GLY A 343 3.55 1.92 -11.60
C GLY A 343 2.39 1.14 -12.21
N LEU A 344 1.17 1.65 -12.06
CA LEU A 344 0.02 1.21 -12.85
C LEU A 344 0.18 1.64 -14.32
N VAL A 345 0.86 2.75 -14.52
CA VAL A 345 1.21 3.35 -15.81
C VAL A 345 2.72 3.28 -15.97
N ARG A 346 3.19 2.88 -17.16
CA ARG A 346 4.62 2.86 -17.48
C ARG A 346 5.13 4.26 -17.78
N GLN A 347 6.44 4.42 -17.78
CA GLN A 347 7.10 5.67 -18.14
C GLN A 347 6.73 6.17 -19.55
N ASP A 348 6.43 5.27 -20.50
CA ASP A 348 5.96 5.60 -21.85
C ASP A 348 4.46 5.95 -21.92
N SER A 349 3.81 6.08 -20.78
CA SER A 349 2.38 6.33 -20.59
C SER A 349 1.45 5.18 -21.02
N SER A 350 1.98 3.99 -21.32
CA SER A 350 1.17 2.81 -21.55
C SER A 350 0.67 2.18 -20.26
N TYR A 351 -0.48 1.51 -20.30
CA TYR A 351 -1.10 0.92 -19.12
C TYR A 351 -0.67 -0.53 -18.91
N ARG A 352 -0.37 -0.90 -17.64
CA ARG A 352 -0.24 -2.29 -17.24
C ARG A 352 -1.61 -2.95 -17.05
N PRO A 353 -1.71 -4.28 -17.10
CA PRO A 353 -2.93 -5.00 -16.70
C PRO A 353 -3.43 -4.59 -15.31
N ALA A 354 -2.53 -4.25 -14.40
CA ALA A 354 -2.86 -3.75 -13.06
C ALA A 354 -3.65 -2.43 -13.06
N PHE A 355 -3.48 -1.57 -14.07
CA PHE A 355 -4.31 -0.38 -14.25
C PHE A 355 -5.79 -0.74 -14.45
N HIS A 356 -6.07 -1.74 -15.28
CA HIS A 356 -7.43 -2.20 -15.52
C HIS A 356 -8.01 -2.91 -14.30
N ALA A 357 -7.19 -3.67 -13.57
CA ALA A 357 -7.59 -4.27 -12.30
C ALA A 357 -7.92 -3.21 -11.24
N TYR A 358 -7.16 -2.12 -11.18
CA TYR A 358 -7.47 -0.97 -10.34
C TYR A 358 -8.82 -0.34 -10.73
N GLN A 359 -9.07 -0.17 -12.03
CA GLN A 359 -10.37 0.31 -12.52
C GLN A 359 -11.53 -0.60 -12.08
N VAL A 360 -11.34 -1.93 -12.08
CA VAL A 360 -12.34 -2.89 -11.57
C VAL A 360 -12.62 -2.63 -10.09
N ALA A 361 -11.57 -2.52 -9.26
CA ALA A 361 -11.74 -2.22 -7.84
C ALA A 361 -12.42 -0.86 -7.62
N ALA A 362 -11.93 0.20 -8.26
CA ALA A 362 -12.49 1.54 -8.13
C ALA A 362 -13.96 1.65 -8.58
N ARG A 363 -14.35 0.87 -9.60
CA ARG A 363 -15.72 0.85 -10.13
C ARG A 363 -16.69 0.03 -9.30
N TYR A 364 -16.26 -1.14 -8.83
CA TYR A 364 -17.18 -2.12 -8.26
C TYR A 364 -17.15 -2.18 -6.73
N PHE A 365 -16.09 -1.70 -6.06
CA PHE A 365 -16.00 -1.66 -4.59
C PHE A 365 -16.30 -0.26 -4.09
N ARG A 366 -17.55 0.19 -4.29
CA ARG A 366 -18.03 1.52 -3.90
C ARG A 366 -19.06 1.39 -2.79
N ASP A 367 -19.17 2.42 -1.96
CA ASP A 367 -20.20 2.52 -0.91
C ASP A 367 -20.29 1.25 -0.04
N VAL A 368 -19.14 0.61 0.17
CA VAL A 368 -19.06 -0.65 0.93
C VAL A 368 -19.40 -0.37 2.39
N ARG A 369 -20.55 -0.92 2.83
CA ARG A 369 -21.03 -0.78 4.21
C ARG A 369 -20.54 -1.91 5.12
N ARG A 370 -20.28 -3.06 4.53
CA ARG A 370 -19.78 -4.26 5.20
C ARG A 370 -19.00 -5.10 4.22
N ALA A 371 -17.86 -5.58 4.68
CA ALA A 371 -17.06 -6.56 3.95
C ALA A 371 -16.77 -7.76 4.86
N THR A 372 -16.76 -8.98 4.30
CA THR A 372 -16.51 -10.22 5.04
C THR A 372 -15.64 -11.17 4.21
N ARG A 373 -14.67 -11.80 4.87
CA ARG A 373 -13.93 -12.94 4.32
C ARG A 373 -14.70 -14.22 4.63
N ASP A 374 -15.53 -14.66 3.69
CA ASP A 374 -16.48 -15.76 3.90
C ASP A 374 -15.83 -17.14 3.77
N VAL A 375 -14.87 -17.28 2.86
CA VAL A 375 -14.11 -18.52 2.63
C VAL A 375 -12.62 -18.20 2.57
N TRP A 376 -11.83 -19.03 3.25
CA TRP A 376 -10.37 -18.96 3.25
C TRP A 376 -9.77 -20.36 3.37
N GLY A 377 -9.58 -21.02 2.23
CA GLY A 377 -9.05 -22.36 2.09
C GLY A 377 -8.26 -22.51 0.79
N GLU A 378 -8.50 -23.56 0.01
CA GLU A 378 -7.96 -23.70 -1.35
C GLU A 378 -8.50 -22.64 -2.30
N THR A 379 -9.69 -22.10 -1.99
CA THR A 379 -10.25 -20.92 -2.64
C THR A 379 -10.53 -19.85 -1.61
N ALA A 380 -10.61 -18.60 -2.06
CA ALA A 380 -11.01 -17.48 -1.23
C ALA A 380 -12.33 -16.91 -1.74
N GLN A 381 -13.14 -16.39 -0.81
CA GLN A 381 -14.34 -15.63 -1.09
C GLN A 381 -14.42 -14.44 -0.15
N VAL A 382 -14.53 -13.25 -0.72
CA VAL A 382 -14.83 -12.01 -0.01
C VAL A 382 -16.15 -11.46 -0.52
N THR A 383 -17.05 -11.08 0.38
CA THR A 383 -18.31 -10.44 0.03
C THR A 383 -18.34 -9.01 0.54
N LEU A 384 -18.61 -8.08 -0.39
CA LEU A 384 -18.78 -6.65 -0.13
C LEU A 384 -20.28 -6.32 -0.26
N SER A 385 -20.86 -5.75 0.78
CA SER A 385 -22.26 -5.34 0.82
C SER A 385 -22.38 -3.83 0.70
N GLU A 386 -23.10 -3.38 -0.32
CA GLU A 386 -23.38 -1.97 -0.60
C GLU A 386 -24.85 -1.60 -0.32
N GLY A 387 -25.53 -2.42 0.46
CA GLY A 387 -26.95 -2.30 0.77
C GLY A 387 -27.85 -3.01 -0.24
N SER A 388 -28.17 -2.40 -1.37
CA SER A 388 -29.01 -3.01 -2.43
C SER A 388 -28.24 -3.82 -3.44
N ARG A 389 -26.92 -3.76 -3.43
CA ARG A 389 -26.00 -4.48 -4.31
C ARG A 389 -25.04 -5.30 -3.47
N THR A 390 -24.67 -6.46 -3.96
CA THR A 390 -23.65 -7.34 -3.38
C THR A 390 -22.58 -7.62 -4.42
N VAL A 391 -21.33 -7.45 -4.03
CA VAL A 391 -20.15 -7.80 -4.84
C VAL A 391 -19.44 -8.94 -4.15
N THR A 392 -19.19 -10.03 -4.87
CA THR A 392 -18.44 -11.19 -4.36
C THR A 392 -17.18 -11.39 -5.18
N VAL A 393 -16.04 -11.35 -4.52
CA VAL A 393 -14.73 -11.59 -5.11
C VAL A 393 -14.28 -12.99 -4.78
N LEU A 394 -13.91 -13.76 -5.81
CA LEU A 394 -13.55 -15.17 -5.72
C LEU A 394 -12.22 -15.42 -6.42
N TRP A 395 -11.34 -16.19 -5.80
CA TRP A 395 -10.10 -16.61 -6.44
C TRP A 395 -9.59 -17.95 -5.91
N ASN A 396 -8.77 -18.60 -6.70
CA ASN A 396 -8.09 -19.83 -6.36
C ASN A 396 -6.79 -19.53 -5.60
N ARG A 397 -6.47 -20.29 -4.57
CA ARG A 397 -5.27 -20.11 -3.75
C ARG A 397 -4.25 -21.24 -3.90
N VAL A 398 -4.51 -22.19 -4.78
CA VAL A 398 -3.65 -23.35 -5.03
C VAL A 398 -3.32 -23.47 -6.52
N GLY A 399 -2.28 -24.24 -6.84
CA GLY A 399 -1.79 -24.42 -8.20
C GLY A 399 -2.65 -25.29 -9.11
N GLU A 400 -3.75 -25.86 -8.60
CA GLU A 400 -4.66 -26.69 -9.38
C GLU A 400 -5.95 -25.93 -9.67
N PRO A 401 -6.57 -26.07 -10.86
CA PRO A 401 -7.84 -25.42 -11.16
C PRO A 401 -8.92 -25.83 -10.16
N ARG A 402 -9.82 -24.91 -9.82
CA ARG A 402 -10.94 -25.15 -8.91
C ARG A 402 -12.26 -24.74 -9.54
N THR A 403 -13.33 -25.43 -9.18
CA THR A 403 -14.68 -25.02 -9.51
C THR A 403 -15.45 -24.73 -8.22
N VAL A 404 -16.01 -23.53 -8.12
CA VAL A 404 -16.80 -23.10 -6.96
C VAL A 404 -18.28 -22.97 -7.30
N ARG A 405 -19.13 -23.14 -6.31
CA ARG A 405 -20.57 -22.92 -6.41
C ARG A 405 -20.94 -21.77 -5.48
N LEU A 406 -21.25 -20.62 -6.05
CA LEU A 406 -21.71 -19.46 -5.31
C LEU A 406 -23.25 -19.47 -5.23
N ALA A 407 -23.80 -19.46 -4.02
CA ALA A 407 -25.23 -19.30 -3.84
C ALA A 407 -25.70 -17.95 -4.40
N ALA A 408 -26.70 -17.97 -5.29
CA ALA A 408 -27.16 -16.78 -5.99
C ALA A 408 -28.10 -15.94 -5.12
N ILE A 409 -27.94 -14.64 -5.17
CA ILE A 409 -28.89 -13.64 -4.68
C ILE A 409 -29.94 -13.36 -5.75
N ALA A 410 -29.52 -13.21 -7.00
CA ALA A 410 -30.35 -12.92 -8.15
C ALA A 410 -30.35 -14.08 -9.17
N ALA A 411 -31.30 -14.06 -10.13
CA ALA A 411 -31.34 -15.04 -11.21
C ALA A 411 -30.19 -14.87 -12.20
N GLN A 412 -29.65 -13.66 -12.29
CA GLN A 412 -28.51 -13.29 -13.14
C GLN A 412 -27.57 -12.38 -12.36
N ALA A 413 -26.29 -12.43 -12.71
CA ALA A 413 -25.26 -11.56 -12.20
C ALA A 413 -24.37 -11.05 -13.34
N THR A 414 -23.68 -9.95 -13.11
CA THR A 414 -22.57 -9.55 -13.95
C THR A 414 -21.29 -10.19 -13.40
N LEU A 415 -20.61 -10.98 -14.22
CA LEU A 415 -19.28 -11.47 -13.93
C LEU A 415 -18.29 -10.52 -14.57
N VAL A 416 -17.31 -10.07 -13.77
CA VAL A 416 -16.24 -9.14 -14.17
C VAL A 416 -14.92 -9.85 -13.99
N GLU A 417 -14.07 -9.82 -15.00
CA GLU A 417 -12.71 -10.32 -14.97
C GLU A 417 -11.73 -9.21 -14.55
N GLN A 418 -10.52 -9.57 -14.16
CA GLN A 418 -9.51 -8.57 -13.74
C GLN A 418 -9.13 -7.56 -14.84
N SER A 419 -9.32 -7.92 -16.09
CA SER A 419 -9.17 -7.03 -17.26
C SER A 419 -10.24 -5.95 -17.38
N GLY A 420 -11.34 -6.09 -16.62
CA GLY A 420 -12.54 -5.27 -16.75
C GLY A 420 -13.57 -5.83 -17.75
N GLU A 421 -13.26 -6.93 -18.43
CA GLU A 421 -14.25 -7.61 -19.28
C GLU A 421 -15.44 -8.09 -18.46
N THR A 422 -16.64 -7.92 -19.03
CA THR A 422 -17.87 -8.26 -18.34
C THR A 422 -18.75 -9.21 -19.15
N ARG A 423 -19.42 -10.13 -18.47
CA ARG A 423 -20.44 -10.99 -19.07
C ARG A 423 -21.57 -11.27 -18.08
N THR A 424 -22.78 -11.48 -18.61
CA THR A 424 -23.91 -11.91 -17.79
C THR A 424 -23.83 -13.41 -17.56
N ILE A 425 -24.01 -13.83 -16.31
CA ILE A 425 -24.13 -15.24 -15.91
C ILE A 425 -25.51 -15.50 -15.31
N ALA A 426 -26.05 -16.70 -15.54
CA ALA A 426 -27.35 -17.10 -15.02
C ALA A 426 -27.19 -18.15 -13.92
N ALA A 427 -27.94 -17.99 -12.84
CA ALA A 427 -28.01 -18.98 -11.78
C ALA A 427 -28.79 -20.22 -12.24
N ARG A 428 -28.26 -21.42 -11.94
CA ARG A 428 -28.95 -22.69 -12.13
C ARG A 428 -29.19 -23.33 -10.75
N ASN A 429 -30.43 -23.66 -10.49
CA ASN A 429 -30.82 -24.20 -9.17
C ASN A 429 -30.36 -23.34 -8.00
N GLY A 430 -30.45 -22.00 -8.14
CA GLY A 430 -30.08 -21.06 -7.11
C GLY A 430 -28.56 -20.89 -6.91
N THR A 431 -27.72 -21.33 -7.84
CA THR A 431 -26.25 -21.21 -7.75
C THR A 431 -25.62 -20.77 -9.06
N TYR A 432 -24.52 -20.03 -8.99
CA TYR A 432 -23.56 -19.85 -10.09
C TYR A 432 -22.45 -20.89 -9.93
N THR A 433 -22.07 -21.53 -11.03
CA THR A 433 -20.91 -22.43 -11.08
C THR A 433 -19.78 -21.72 -11.84
N LEU A 434 -18.65 -21.51 -11.16
CA LEU A 434 -17.55 -20.69 -11.65
C LEU A 434 -16.26 -21.52 -11.64
N ALA A 435 -15.54 -21.52 -12.75
CA ALA A 435 -14.19 -22.05 -12.82
C ALA A 435 -13.22 -20.96 -12.36
N LEU A 436 -12.28 -21.33 -11.51
CA LEU A 436 -11.22 -20.46 -11.00
C LEU A 436 -9.87 -21.01 -11.48
N ASP A 437 -9.13 -20.18 -12.19
CA ASP A 437 -7.81 -20.50 -12.66
C ASP A 437 -6.81 -20.65 -11.50
N PRO A 438 -5.75 -21.47 -11.66
CA PRO A 438 -4.78 -21.74 -10.61
C PRO A 438 -4.00 -20.50 -10.20
N ALA A 439 -3.52 -20.50 -8.96
CA ALA A 439 -2.49 -19.60 -8.49
C ALA A 439 -1.13 -20.03 -9.06
N THR A 440 -0.30 -19.07 -9.45
CA THR A 440 1.03 -19.32 -10.06
C THR A 440 2.16 -18.60 -9.33
N ALA A 441 1.93 -17.46 -8.69
CA ALA A 441 2.93 -16.70 -7.93
C ALA A 441 3.42 -17.46 -6.69
N TRP A 442 4.50 -18.22 -6.82
CA TRP A 442 5.06 -19.05 -5.76
C TRP A 442 5.97 -18.26 -4.82
N ASP A 443 5.84 -18.48 -3.51
CA ASP A 443 6.77 -17.95 -2.51
C ASP A 443 7.97 -18.89 -2.33
N PRO A 444 9.16 -18.53 -2.83
CA PRO A 444 10.33 -19.40 -2.72
C PRO A 444 10.89 -19.50 -1.29
N HIS A 445 10.48 -18.60 -0.39
CA HIS A 445 11.01 -18.50 0.97
C HIS A 445 10.18 -19.24 2.01
N GLN A 446 8.84 -19.19 1.85
CA GLN A 446 7.90 -19.76 2.83
C GLN A 446 7.10 -20.93 2.26
N GLY A 447 7.13 -21.13 0.96
CA GLY A 447 6.27 -22.08 0.25
C GLY A 447 4.82 -21.60 0.15
N GLY A 448 4.07 -22.14 -0.81
CA GLY A 448 2.71 -21.72 -1.11
C GLY A 448 2.66 -20.57 -2.11
N HIS A 449 1.45 -20.08 -2.40
CA HIS A 449 1.25 -19.01 -3.36
C HIS A 449 1.02 -17.67 -2.65
N MET A 450 1.83 -16.67 -3.01
CA MET A 450 1.74 -15.31 -2.48
C MET A 450 0.49 -14.59 -2.97
N ILE A 451 0.15 -14.80 -4.23
CA ILE A 451 -0.98 -14.22 -4.94
C ILE A 451 -1.83 -15.37 -5.46
N GLY A 452 -3.14 -15.27 -5.29
CA GLY A 452 -4.06 -16.25 -5.86
C GLY A 452 -4.17 -16.12 -7.38
N GLY A 453 -4.82 -17.10 -8.00
CA GLY A 453 -5.14 -17.05 -9.43
C GLY A 453 -6.02 -15.84 -9.78
N PRO A 454 -6.24 -15.55 -11.08
CA PRO A 454 -7.04 -14.43 -11.55
C PRO A 454 -8.40 -14.37 -10.85
N PRO A 455 -8.73 -13.27 -10.16
CA PRO A 455 -9.98 -13.16 -9.42
C PRO A 455 -11.18 -12.93 -10.35
N LEU A 456 -12.32 -13.48 -9.96
CA LEU A 456 -13.62 -13.22 -10.55
C LEU A 456 -14.45 -12.34 -9.61
N VAL A 457 -15.02 -11.27 -10.14
CA VAL A 457 -15.89 -10.36 -9.40
C VAL A 457 -17.33 -10.59 -9.85
N VAL A 458 -18.19 -11.08 -8.96
CA VAL A 458 -19.61 -11.34 -9.21
C VAL A 458 -20.43 -10.21 -8.62
N VAL A 459 -21.14 -9.47 -9.47
CA VAL A 459 -21.98 -8.32 -9.07
C VAL A 459 -23.43 -8.68 -9.19
N GLU A 460 -24.15 -8.67 -8.06
CA GLU A 460 -25.56 -9.02 -7.97
C GLU A 460 -26.41 -7.86 -7.44
N ASN A 461 -27.58 -7.66 -8.02
CA ASN A 461 -28.59 -6.77 -7.47
C ASN A 461 -29.35 -7.51 -6.35
N GLY A 462 -29.25 -7.02 -5.14
CA GLY A 462 -29.85 -7.57 -3.96
C GLY A 462 -28.93 -7.55 -2.74
N PRO A 463 -29.49 -7.53 -1.54
CA PRO A 463 -28.70 -7.55 -0.31
C PRO A 463 -28.17 -8.97 -0.04
N VAL A 464 -27.01 -9.05 0.61
CA VAL A 464 -26.38 -10.32 0.99
C VAL A 464 -27.29 -11.23 1.83
N SER A 465 -28.21 -10.66 2.62
CA SER A 465 -29.22 -11.40 3.39
C SER A 465 -30.18 -12.23 2.53
N ALA A 466 -30.31 -11.93 1.24
CA ALA A 466 -31.09 -12.71 0.30
C ALA A 466 -30.38 -14.00 -0.18
N ARG A 467 -29.08 -14.14 0.12
CA ARG A 467 -28.29 -15.32 -0.25
C ARG A 467 -28.75 -16.52 0.56
N GLY A 468 -29.20 -17.59 -0.11
CA GLY A 468 -29.66 -18.82 0.53
C GLY A 468 -31.10 -18.81 1.05
N THR A 469 -31.87 -17.71 0.96
CA THR A 469 -33.30 -17.68 1.33
C THR A 469 -34.21 -18.25 0.25
N ARG A 470 -33.71 -18.46 -0.98
CA ARG A 470 -34.44 -19.22 -1.99
C ARG A 470 -34.44 -20.70 -1.58
N ARG A 471 -35.52 -21.13 -0.88
CA ARG A 471 -35.81 -22.54 -0.62
C ARG A 471 -35.68 -23.29 -1.95
N ASN A 472 -34.94 -24.41 -1.95
CA ASN A 472 -35.11 -25.44 -2.97
C ASN A 472 -36.62 -25.69 -3.14
N PRO A 473 -37.14 -25.79 -4.36
CA PRO A 473 -38.46 -26.31 -4.54
C PRO A 473 -38.49 -27.66 -3.81
N THR A 474 -39.41 -27.79 -2.89
CA THR A 474 -39.64 -28.99 -2.09
C THR A 474 -39.60 -30.19 -3.03
N ALA A 475 -38.63 -31.08 -2.85
CA ALA A 475 -38.63 -32.34 -3.55
C ALA A 475 -39.96 -33.04 -3.23
N THR A 476 -40.74 -33.31 -4.26
CA THR A 476 -41.94 -34.14 -4.15
C THR A 476 -41.52 -35.45 -3.49
N PRO A 477 -42.15 -35.90 -2.39
CA PRO A 477 -41.75 -37.13 -1.73
C PRO A 477 -41.92 -38.29 -2.71
N THR A 478 -40.81 -38.90 -3.08
CA THR A 478 -40.82 -40.19 -3.78
C THR A 478 -41.38 -41.23 -2.83
N ALA A 479 -42.39 -41.97 -3.28
CA ALA A 479 -43.07 -43.00 -2.51
C ALA A 479 -42.08 -43.99 -1.86
N THR A 480 -42.24 -44.20 -0.57
CA THR A 480 -41.50 -45.15 0.25
C THR A 480 -41.75 -46.58 -0.26
N PRO A 481 -40.72 -47.40 -0.52
CA PRO A 481 -40.92 -48.84 -0.70
C PRO A 481 -41.21 -49.48 0.66
N THR A 482 -42.27 -50.33 0.67
CA THR A 482 -42.77 -51.07 1.80
C THR A 482 -41.82 -52.18 2.24
N ASP A 483 -41.57 -52.24 3.51
CA ASP A 483 -41.04 -53.28 4.40
C ASP A 483 -40.34 -54.53 3.85
N ALA A 484 -39.13 -54.75 4.31
CA ALA A 484 -38.51 -56.05 4.56
C ALA A 484 -38.13 -56.17 6.06
N PRO A 485 -38.19 -57.35 6.66
CA PRO A 485 -38.28 -57.53 8.10
C PRO A 485 -36.99 -57.23 8.86
N ARG A 486 -37.16 -56.56 9.99
CA ARG A 486 -36.15 -56.13 10.94
C ARG A 486 -35.55 -57.30 11.71
N VAL A 487 -34.27 -57.55 11.61
CA VAL A 487 -33.53 -58.42 12.54
C VAL A 487 -33.13 -57.58 13.75
N THR A 488 -33.56 -57.98 14.93
CA THR A 488 -33.30 -57.34 16.22
C THR A 488 -31.86 -57.65 16.65
N ALA A 489 -30.96 -56.69 16.70
CA ALA A 489 -29.66 -56.85 17.32
C ALA A 489 -29.75 -56.51 18.82
N THR A 490 -29.28 -57.42 19.64
CA THR A 490 -29.19 -57.31 21.10
C THR A 490 -28.09 -56.31 21.50
N ALA A 491 -28.43 -55.36 22.37
CA ALA A 491 -27.50 -54.38 22.89
C ALA A 491 -26.47 -54.99 23.84
N THR A 492 -25.20 -54.74 23.59
CA THR A 492 -24.10 -55.03 24.53
C THR A 492 -23.93 -53.82 25.48
N PRO A 493 -23.80 -54.03 26.80
CA PRO A 493 -23.72 -52.93 27.75
C PRO A 493 -22.37 -52.18 27.59
N THR A 494 -22.45 -50.83 27.47
CA THR A 494 -21.32 -49.92 27.46
C THR A 494 -20.79 -49.73 28.89
N ALA A 495 -19.51 -49.90 29.08
CA ALA A 495 -18.82 -49.67 30.35
C ALA A 495 -18.89 -48.18 30.76
N THR A 496 -19.21 -47.92 32.02
CA THR A 496 -19.23 -46.62 32.67
C THR A 496 -17.80 -46.12 32.89
N PRO A 497 -17.43 -44.90 32.52
CA PRO A 497 -16.09 -44.39 32.83
C PRO A 497 -15.95 -44.09 34.33
N THR A 498 -14.88 -44.64 34.91
CA THR A 498 -14.42 -44.35 36.29
C THR A 498 -13.89 -42.93 36.38
N ALA A 499 -14.28 -42.19 37.41
CA ALA A 499 -13.80 -40.84 37.70
C ALA A 499 -12.29 -40.89 37.98
N THR A 500 -11.56 -40.05 37.28
CA THR A 500 -10.11 -39.80 37.49
C THR A 500 -9.96 -38.63 38.45
N ASP A 501 -9.24 -38.85 39.56
CA ASP A 501 -8.99 -37.86 40.59
C ASP A 501 -8.22 -36.66 40.02
N THR A 502 -8.71 -35.46 40.33
CA THR A 502 -8.08 -34.19 40.02
C THR A 502 -6.94 -33.95 41.04
N PRO A 503 -5.68 -33.70 40.60
CA PRO A 503 -4.60 -33.38 41.52
C PRO A 503 -4.81 -32.02 42.19
N THR A 504 -4.67 -31.97 43.52
CA THR A 504 -4.69 -30.78 44.38
C THR A 504 -3.49 -29.90 44.03
N PRO A 505 -3.61 -28.56 43.91
CA PRO A 505 -2.47 -27.70 43.65
C PRO A 505 -1.57 -27.59 44.87
N THR A 506 -0.29 -27.91 44.69
CA THR A 506 0.76 -27.74 45.68
C THR A 506 1.15 -26.26 45.76
N ALA A 507 1.16 -25.71 46.98
CA ALA A 507 1.54 -24.32 47.23
C ALA A 507 3.02 -24.08 46.89
N THR A 508 3.27 -23.06 46.07
CA THR A 508 4.61 -22.54 45.76
C THR A 508 5.12 -21.68 46.90
N PRO A 509 6.35 -21.84 47.38
CA PRO A 509 6.87 -20.98 48.45
C PRO A 509 7.16 -19.56 47.94
N THR A 510 6.62 -18.56 48.65
CA THR A 510 6.87 -17.13 48.40
C THR A 510 8.25 -16.79 48.93
N ASN A 511 9.17 -16.38 48.05
CA ASN A 511 10.46 -15.81 48.43
C ASN A 511 10.28 -14.38 48.95
N THR A 512 10.60 -14.17 50.24
CA THR A 512 10.67 -12.87 50.86
C THR A 512 11.96 -12.17 50.44
N PRO A 513 11.93 -10.92 49.93
CA PRO A 513 13.16 -10.22 49.55
C PRO A 513 13.94 -9.77 50.80
N THR A 514 15.23 -10.06 50.85
CA THR A 514 16.19 -9.58 51.83
C THR A 514 16.52 -8.11 51.55
N PRO A 515 16.55 -7.21 52.55
CA PRO A 515 16.86 -5.80 52.33
C PRO A 515 18.32 -5.61 51.89
N THR A 516 18.53 -4.95 50.77
CA THR A 516 19.84 -4.53 50.25
C THR A 516 20.29 -3.27 51.00
N ALA A 517 21.52 -3.29 51.50
CA ALA A 517 22.13 -2.18 52.21
C ALA A 517 22.31 -0.94 51.31
N THR A 518 21.87 0.23 51.79
CA THR A 518 22.03 1.52 51.14
C THR A 518 23.49 1.97 51.28
N ALA A 519 24.13 2.22 50.13
CA ALA A 519 25.48 2.80 50.10
C ALA A 519 25.42 4.30 50.39
N THR A 520 26.23 4.72 51.38
CA THR A 520 26.41 6.12 51.77
C THR A 520 27.31 6.82 50.75
N ALA A 521 26.84 7.95 50.21
CA ALA A 521 27.59 8.76 49.27
C ALA A 521 28.78 9.46 49.93
N THR A 522 29.96 9.31 49.32
CA THR A 522 31.18 10.06 49.69
C THR A 522 31.18 11.39 48.89
N PRO A 523 31.49 12.55 49.52
CA PRO A 523 31.49 13.82 48.81
C PRO A 523 32.68 13.92 47.84
N THR A 524 32.40 14.25 46.60
CA THR A 524 33.37 14.53 45.54
C THR A 524 33.87 15.96 45.67
N ALA A 525 35.17 16.15 45.56
CA ALA A 525 35.84 17.44 45.64
C ALA A 525 35.52 18.33 44.44
N THR A 526 35.32 19.62 44.70
CA THR A 526 35.10 20.69 43.71
C THR A 526 36.38 20.95 42.92
N PRO A 527 36.36 21.03 41.58
CA PRO A 527 37.52 21.44 40.81
C PRO A 527 37.74 22.96 40.87
N THR A 528 38.98 23.34 41.04
CA THR A 528 39.49 24.73 41.07
C THR A 528 39.65 25.25 39.65
N ASP A 529 39.15 26.46 39.40
CA ASP A 529 39.24 27.17 38.12
C ASP A 529 40.68 27.38 37.65
N THR A 530 40.99 26.99 36.41
CA THR A 530 42.24 27.32 35.70
C THR A 530 41.98 28.49 34.76
N PRO A 531 42.81 29.55 34.72
CA PRO A 531 42.55 30.75 33.91
C PRO A 531 42.77 30.45 32.42
N THR A 532 41.86 30.93 31.58
CA THR A 532 41.87 30.90 30.13
C THR A 532 42.94 31.83 29.55
N PRO A 533 43.74 31.44 28.54
CA PRO A 533 44.67 32.35 27.87
C PRO A 533 43.92 33.28 26.92
N THR A 534 44.20 34.58 27.00
CA THR A 534 43.74 35.65 26.13
C THR A 534 44.41 35.55 24.78
N VAL A 535 43.66 35.40 23.66
CA VAL A 535 44.17 35.47 22.29
C VAL A 535 44.12 36.90 21.77
N THR A 536 45.27 37.40 21.29
CA THR A 536 45.43 38.69 20.66
C THR A 536 44.93 38.61 19.19
N PRO A 537 44.14 39.56 18.66
CA PRO A 537 43.67 39.49 17.28
C PRO A 537 44.76 39.83 16.28
N THR A 538 44.95 38.94 15.31
CA THR A 538 45.83 39.17 14.12
C THR A 538 45.03 39.89 13.02
N ALA A 539 45.59 40.92 12.44
CA ALA A 539 44.98 41.76 11.42
C ALA A 539 44.68 40.97 10.13
N THR A 540 43.44 41.07 9.65
CA THR A 540 42.95 40.47 8.40
C THR A 540 43.26 41.41 7.23
N ALA A 541 43.92 40.90 6.18
CA ALA A 541 44.18 41.60 4.93
C ALA A 541 42.92 41.72 4.07
N THR A 542 42.66 42.90 3.54
CA THR A 542 41.54 43.23 2.64
C THR A 542 41.78 42.61 1.26
N PRO A 543 40.85 41.90 0.64
CA PRO A 543 40.99 41.45 -0.75
C PRO A 543 40.67 42.56 -1.76
N THR A 544 41.53 42.71 -2.75
CA THR A 544 41.42 43.62 -3.89
C THR A 544 40.38 43.12 -4.88
N ALA A 545 39.45 43.98 -5.29
CA ALA A 545 38.39 43.65 -6.26
C ALA A 545 38.96 43.48 -7.70
N THR A 546 38.56 42.38 -8.35
CA THR A 546 38.79 42.12 -9.78
C THR A 546 37.55 42.57 -10.59
N PRO A 547 37.73 43.21 -11.77
CA PRO A 547 36.59 43.78 -12.50
C PRO A 547 35.74 42.74 -13.21
N ILE A 548 34.41 42.92 -13.12
CA ILE A 548 33.37 42.13 -13.77
C ILE A 548 33.30 42.47 -15.26
N SER A 549 33.39 41.46 -16.13
CA SER A 549 33.14 41.59 -17.58
C SER A 549 31.64 41.49 -17.85
N THR A 550 31.10 42.46 -18.58
CA THR A 550 29.71 42.56 -19.01
C THR A 550 29.35 41.49 -20.06
N PRO A 551 28.27 40.74 -19.97
CA PRO A 551 27.84 39.86 -21.04
C PRO A 551 27.03 40.60 -22.11
N THR A 552 27.34 40.32 -23.35
CA THR A 552 26.68 40.80 -24.57
C THR A 552 25.36 40.08 -24.78
N LEU A 553 24.29 40.82 -25.04
CA LEU A 553 22.96 40.33 -25.41
C LEU A 553 22.94 39.63 -26.77
N LEU A 554 22.38 38.44 -26.87
CA LEU A 554 21.95 37.78 -28.11
C LEU A 554 20.41 37.71 -28.15
N PRO A 555 19.79 37.74 -29.36
CA PRO A 555 18.36 37.93 -29.54
C PRO A 555 17.53 36.67 -29.27
N PRO A 556 16.17 36.78 -29.11
CA PRO A 556 15.31 35.69 -28.63
C PRO A 556 15.02 34.68 -29.71
N GLY A 557 15.34 33.40 -29.41
CA GLY A 557 14.87 32.24 -30.14
C GLY A 557 13.92 31.44 -29.23
N THR A 558 12.74 31.20 -29.74
CA THR A 558 11.69 30.38 -29.18
C THR A 558 12.15 28.96 -29.02
N ASP A 559 12.11 28.43 -27.78
CA ASP A 559 11.63 27.09 -27.45
C ASP A 559 11.72 26.91 -25.93
N ALA A 560 10.56 26.66 -25.34
CA ALA A 560 10.40 26.38 -23.94
C ALA A 560 10.94 24.98 -23.63
N LEU A 561 12.08 24.91 -22.98
CA LEU A 561 12.53 23.70 -22.28
C LEU A 561 12.36 23.96 -20.78
N HIS A 562 11.48 23.18 -20.15
CA HIS A 562 11.39 23.08 -18.72
C HIS A 562 12.76 22.65 -18.17
N PRO A 563 13.28 23.28 -17.13
CA PRO A 563 14.37 22.70 -16.38
C PRO A 563 13.79 21.61 -15.48
N THR A 564 14.04 20.36 -15.84
CA THR A 564 13.81 19.21 -14.96
C THR A 564 14.80 19.31 -13.81
N GLY A 565 14.27 19.47 -12.59
CA GLY A 565 15.04 19.43 -11.34
C GLY A 565 15.49 18.02 -10.94
N ASP A 566 15.60 17.09 -11.89
CA ASP A 566 15.67 15.65 -11.64
C ASP A 566 17.08 15.09 -11.36
N ALA A 567 18.12 15.90 -11.45
CA ALA A 567 19.50 15.36 -11.40
C ALA A 567 20.10 15.20 -9.99
N LEU A 568 19.43 15.64 -8.92
CA LEU A 568 19.95 15.52 -7.54
C LEU A 568 19.13 14.60 -6.62
N TRP A 569 18.07 13.96 -7.12
CA TRP A 569 17.03 13.35 -6.30
C TRP A 569 17.14 11.84 -6.13
N ALA A 570 17.94 11.18 -6.94
CA ALA A 570 18.04 9.71 -7.01
C ALA A 570 18.64 9.04 -5.77
N ALA A 571 19.20 9.78 -4.83
CA ALA A 571 19.98 9.17 -3.75
C ALA A 571 19.25 8.99 -2.39
N LEU A 572 18.08 9.59 -2.18
CA LEU A 572 17.67 9.85 -0.80
C LEU A 572 16.20 9.68 -0.45
N GLY A 573 15.54 8.62 -0.82
CA GLY A 573 14.32 8.50 -0.06
C GLY A 573 13.21 7.54 -0.44
N ILE A 574 13.30 6.73 -1.46
CA ILE A 574 12.22 5.79 -1.80
C ILE A 574 12.68 4.32 -1.84
N GLY A 575 13.97 4.04 -1.90
CA GLY A 575 14.53 2.69 -1.99
C GLY A 575 14.36 1.79 -0.76
N VAL A 576 13.62 2.23 0.24
CA VAL A 576 13.64 1.62 1.58
C VAL A 576 12.83 0.33 1.69
N VAL A 577 11.76 0.19 0.95
CA VAL A 577 10.88 -0.99 1.06
C VAL A 577 11.53 -2.28 0.54
N LEU A 578 12.47 -2.16 -0.41
CA LEU A 578 13.03 -3.31 -1.13
C LEU A 578 14.44 -3.74 -0.70
N ALA A 579 15.24 -2.85 -0.13
CA ALA A 579 16.61 -3.19 0.29
C ALA A 579 16.69 -4.30 1.34
N GLY A 580 15.66 -4.45 2.17
CA GLY A 580 15.61 -5.47 3.21
C GLY A 580 15.45 -6.91 2.77
N LEU A 581 14.96 -7.16 1.56
CA LEU A 581 14.75 -8.52 1.05
C LEU A 581 16.01 -9.16 0.42
N ARG A 582 17.05 -8.36 0.13
CA ARG A 582 18.21 -8.80 -0.67
C ARG A 582 19.36 -9.47 0.07
N ILE A 583 19.48 -9.36 1.37
CA ILE A 583 20.70 -9.75 2.12
C ILE A 583 20.75 -11.23 2.55
N GLY A 584 19.72 -12.03 2.28
CA GLY A 584 19.64 -13.44 2.71
C GLY A 584 20.43 -14.48 1.90
N LEU A 585 21.08 -14.16 0.79
CA LEU A 585 21.56 -15.17 -0.18
C LEU A 585 23.07 -15.23 -0.46
N ARG A 586 23.94 -14.66 0.35
CA ARG A 586 25.36 -15.03 0.33
C ARG A 586 25.70 -16.03 1.44
N GLN A 587 25.24 -17.27 1.32
CA GLN A 587 25.90 -18.39 1.98
C GLN A 587 27.19 -18.68 1.24
N ARG A 588 28.31 -18.50 1.94
CA ARG A 588 29.63 -18.97 1.51
C ARG A 588 29.60 -20.48 1.39
N GLN A 589 29.96 -21.00 0.23
CA GLN A 589 30.42 -22.39 0.11
C GLN A 589 31.72 -22.54 0.89
N PRO A 590 31.93 -23.64 1.63
CA PRO A 590 33.20 -23.94 2.27
C PRO A 590 34.22 -24.35 1.20
N PRO A 591 35.51 -24.05 1.40
CA PRO A 591 36.55 -24.53 0.51
C PRO A 591 36.70 -26.04 0.63
N THR A 592 36.93 -26.69 -0.52
CA THR A 592 37.30 -28.10 -0.67
C THR A 592 38.60 -28.41 0.04
#